data_dcf78dfcfca668a02edce2a11a2c0e68
#
_entry.id   dcf78dfcfca668a02edce2a11a2c0e68
#
_cell.length_a   1.000
_cell.length_b   1.000
_cell.length_c   1.000
_cell.angle_alpha   90.00
_cell.angle_beta   90.00
_cell.angle_gamma   90.00
#
_symmetry.space_group_name_H-M   'P 1'
#
loop_
_entity.id
_entity.type
_entity.pdbx_description
1 polymer ?
#
loop_
_entity_poly.entity_id
_entity_poly.type
_entity_poly.pdbx_seq_one_letter_code
_entity_poly.pdbx_strand_id
1 'polypeptide(L)'
;MAHARISANLPPNIDPTKAPIAFGRRALPKLNEELQSPELLTQQRALMALCDLVHDPQKVYQALELGVLNNLKTLLVHQDSTVRQKTTEILHIMTTHNVGRHGLIQNGVISALAELLDDPVDICRKNTHLVFEYMSKLTEGAVGILHAGLIPLLVSKLKNELEEIQELILGTLSNCLRVEASEALAADAVTVLKEKLTCSSVAIRSKAAWVLLEISTHPEGKNEVCEEVIPVLVSLLEDADPEVQASATGALMFATIKPQGRFSALGAEAIPPLLKLAAEEGGKARLSAIKALTMLAELPKGRQTLLNHLDTFQQCLKDPSKAVERAAKTAISVIQWKPY
;
A
#
# COMPACT_ATOMS: atom_id res chain seq x y z
N MET A 1 11.06 -10.18 -20.17
CA MET A 1 11.88 -10.64 -19.03
C MET A 1 11.04 -11.64 -18.25
N ALA A 2 11.60 -12.78 -17.84
CA ALA A 2 10.88 -13.73 -17.01
C ALA A 2 10.63 -13.10 -15.65
N HIS A 3 9.38 -12.94 -15.25
CA HIS A 3 9.03 -12.48 -13.92
C HIS A 3 9.53 -13.50 -12.89
N ALA A 4 10.34 -13.06 -11.93
CA ALA A 4 10.76 -13.89 -10.84
C ALA A 4 9.53 -14.31 -10.02
N ARG A 5 9.30 -15.62 -9.91
CA ARG A 5 8.19 -16.19 -9.13
C ARG A 5 8.70 -16.56 -7.73
N ILE A 6 7.85 -16.32 -6.75
CA ILE A 6 8.10 -16.78 -5.38
C ILE A 6 7.99 -18.32 -5.33
N SER A 7 8.97 -18.95 -4.69
CA SER A 7 9.06 -20.39 -4.52
C SER A 7 8.70 -20.81 -3.10
N ALA A 8 7.98 -21.92 -2.94
CA ALA A 8 7.79 -22.58 -1.66
C ALA A 8 8.93 -23.58 -1.42
N ASN A 9 9.56 -23.49 -0.26
CA ASN A 9 10.66 -24.39 0.11
C ASN A 9 10.16 -25.40 1.17
N LEU A 10 9.73 -26.57 0.69
CA LEU A 10 9.28 -27.66 1.54
C LEU A 10 10.27 -28.82 1.50
N PRO A 11 10.54 -29.51 2.64
CA PRO A 11 11.33 -30.71 2.64
C PRO A 11 10.73 -31.80 1.73
N PRO A 12 11.54 -32.64 1.10
CA PRO A 12 11.05 -33.67 0.17
C PRO A 12 10.14 -34.72 0.83
N ASN A 13 10.21 -34.88 2.13
CA ASN A 13 9.42 -35.83 2.93
C ASN A 13 8.09 -35.24 3.45
N ILE A 14 7.81 -33.97 3.16
CA ILE A 14 6.53 -33.34 3.47
C ILE A 14 5.71 -33.23 2.18
N ASP A 15 4.57 -33.92 2.17
CA ASP A 15 3.58 -33.77 1.13
C ASP A 15 2.63 -32.61 1.50
N PRO A 16 2.65 -31.47 0.77
CA PRO A 16 1.81 -30.32 1.09
C PRO A 16 0.31 -30.61 0.91
N THR A 17 -0.05 -31.70 0.19
CA THR A 17 -1.44 -32.09 -0.03
C THR A 17 -1.98 -33.00 1.06
N LYS A 18 -1.14 -33.48 1.95
CA LYS A 18 -1.48 -34.45 3.01
C LYS A 18 -1.14 -33.94 4.41
N ALA A 19 -1.49 -32.69 4.69
CA ALA A 19 -1.38 -32.17 6.05
C ALA A 19 -2.23 -33.03 7.01
N PRO A 20 -1.72 -33.37 8.22
CA PRO A 20 -2.50 -34.10 9.21
C PRO A 20 -3.69 -33.25 9.64
N ILE A 21 -4.91 -33.81 9.52
CA ILE A 21 -6.13 -33.12 9.94
C ILE A 21 -6.19 -33.12 11.47
N ALA A 22 -6.12 -31.93 12.06
CA ALA A 22 -6.31 -31.78 13.51
C ALA A 22 -7.75 -31.37 13.80
N PHE A 23 -8.40 -32.08 14.71
CA PHE A 23 -9.80 -31.84 15.08
C PHE A 23 -10.06 -32.03 16.57
N GLY A 24 -11.18 -31.46 17.04
CA GLY A 24 -11.63 -31.57 18.43
C GLY A 24 -11.00 -30.55 19.37
N ARG A 25 -11.46 -30.54 20.61
CA ARG A 25 -11.07 -29.56 21.64
C ARG A 25 -9.59 -29.59 22.04
N ARG A 26 -8.93 -30.74 21.85
CA ARG A 26 -7.53 -30.98 22.25
C ARG A 26 -6.56 -30.64 21.09
N ALA A 27 -7.03 -30.34 19.89
CA ALA A 27 -6.17 -30.14 18.75
C ALA A 27 -5.18 -28.97 18.97
N LEU A 28 -5.68 -27.77 19.28
CA LEU A 28 -4.81 -26.62 19.50
C LEU A 28 -3.85 -26.74 20.66
N PRO A 29 -4.27 -27.22 21.89
CA PRO A 29 -3.33 -27.45 22.97
C PRO A 29 -2.21 -28.42 22.59
N LYS A 30 -2.53 -29.53 21.91
CA LYS A 30 -1.54 -30.52 21.48
C LYS A 30 -0.58 -29.92 20.42
N LEU A 31 -1.09 -29.23 19.44
CA LEU A 31 -0.24 -28.59 18.45
C LEU A 31 0.69 -27.54 19.08
N ASN A 32 0.20 -26.80 20.08
CA ASN A 32 1.02 -25.83 20.81
C ASN A 32 2.18 -26.49 21.57
N GLU A 33 1.99 -27.69 22.10
CA GLU A 33 3.05 -28.53 22.70
C GLU A 33 4.02 -29.03 21.61
N GLU A 34 3.50 -29.52 20.48
CA GLU A 34 4.30 -30.05 19.37
C GLU A 34 5.15 -29.00 18.68
N LEU A 35 4.76 -27.69 18.70
CA LEU A 35 5.60 -26.58 18.23
C LEU A 35 6.91 -26.45 19.01
N GLN A 36 6.97 -26.95 20.25
CA GLN A 36 8.15 -26.93 21.09
C GLN A 36 8.95 -28.25 21.04
N SER A 37 8.53 -29.22 20.22
CA SER A 37 9.20 -30.51 20.08
C SER A 37 10.65 -30.34 19.62
N PRO A 38 11.61 -31.07 20.16
CA PRO A 38 12.98 -31.11 19.64
C PRO A 38 13.09 -31.83 18.29
N GLU A 39 12.05 -32.57 17.87
CA GLU A 39 12.01 -33.26 16.59
C GLU A 39 11.47 -32.36 15.50
N LEU A 40 12.33 -32.04 14.53
CA LEU A 40 12.00 -31.14 13.42
C LEU A 40 10.74 -31.55 12.64
N LEU A 41 10.60 -32.85 12.33
CA LEU A 41 9.44 -33.35 11.57
C LEU A 41 8.13 -33.14 12.32
N THR A 42 8.15 -33.31 13.64
CA THR A 42 6.99 -33.06 14.51
C THR A 42 6.61 -31.57 14.49
N GLN A 43 7.60 -30.66 14.62
CA GLN A 43 7.35 -29.21 14.49
C GLN A 43 6.74 -28.85 13.13
N GLN A 44 7.33 -29.34 12.03
CA GLN A 44 6.86 -29.07 10.68
C GLN A 44 5.42 -29.54 10.47
N ARG A 45 5.08 -30.74 10.93
CA ARG A 45 3.72 -31.29 10.87
C ARG A 45 2.73 -30.50 11.71
N ALA A 46 3.15 -30.09 12.91
CA ALA A 46 2.31 -29.25 13.78
C ALA A 46 2.01 -27.91 13.14
N LEU A 47 3.01 -27.27 12.53
CA LEU A 47 2.82 -26.02 11.80
C LEU A 47 1.87 -26.17 10.59
N MET A 48 2.00 -27.27 9.82
CA MET A 48 1.09 -27.54 8.71
C MET A 48 -0.36 -27.69 9.18
N ALA A 49 -0.58 -28.48 10.24
CA ALA A 49 -1.91 -28.68 10.82
C ALA A 49 -2.48 -27.38 11.41
N LEU A 50 -1.63 -26.54 12.00
CA LEU A 50 -2.03 -25.24 12.52
C LEU A 50 -2.41 -24.25 11.41
N CYS A 51 -1.71 -24.27 10.25
CA CYS A 51 -2.09 -23.49 9.07
C CYS A 51 -3.55 -23.75 8.69
N ASP A 52 -3.97 -25.00 8.63
CA ASP A 52 -5.37 -25.35 8.28
C ASP A 52 -6.37 -24.80 9.31
N LEU A 53 -6.04 -24.90 10.61
CA LEU A 53 -6.94 -24.47 11.66
C LEU A 53 -7.14 -22.95 11.72
N VAL A 54 -6.10 -22.16 11.46
CA VAL A 54 -6.17 -20.69 11.59
C VAL A 54 -6.94 -20.00 10.47
N HIS A 55 -7.46 -20.73 9.49
CA HIS A 55 -8.46 -20.21 8.56
C HIS A 55 -9.82 -19.94 9.24
N ASP A 56 -10.09 -20.57 10.39
CA ASP A 56 -11.28 -20.33 11.20
C ASP A 56 -10.98 -19.23 12.25
N PRO A 57 -11.68 -18.08 12.25
CA PRO A 57 -11.45 -17.01 13.21
C PRO A 57 -11.67 -17.43 14.68
N GLN A 58 -12.52 -18.44 14.94
CA GLN A 58 -12.69 -18.97 16.29
C GLN A 58 -11.42 -19.72 16.73
N LYS A 59 -10.76 -20.42 15.81
CA LYS A 59 -9.50 -21.10 16.08
C LYS A 59 -8.36 -20.12 16.28
N VAL A 60 -8.35 -19.02 15.52
CA VAL A 60 -7.39 -17.92 15.75
C VAL A 60 -7.55 -17.37 17.17
N TYR A 61 -8.78 -17.05 17.61
CA TYR A 61 -9.02 -16.59 18.97
C TYR A 61 -8.53 -17.58 20.01
N GLN A 62 -8.89 -18.87 19.86
CA GLN A 62 -8.46 -19.95 20.78
C GLN A 62 -6.93 -20.10 20.81
N ALA A 63 -6.25 -19.97 19.65
CA ALA A 63 -4.79 -20.06 19.57
C ALA A 63 -4.11 -18.88 20.30
N LEU A 64 -4.67 -17.66 20.20
CA LEU A 64 -4.19 -16.49 20.94
C LEU A 64 -4.33 -16.69 22.45
N GLU A 65 -5.49 -17.15 22.93
CA GLU A 65 -5.75 -17.45 24.35
C GLU A 65 -4.81 -18.54 24.91
N LEU A 66 -4.45 -19.52 24.09
CA LEU A 66 -3.50 -20.58 24.45
C LEU A 66 -2.03 -20.16 24.40
N GLY A 67 -1.75 -18.93 24.02
CA GLY A 67 -0.37 -18.43 23.92
C GLY A 67 0.44 -19.03 22.76
N VAL A 68 -0.20 -19.61 21.74
CA VAL A 68 0.46 -20.17 20.53
C VAL A 68 1.40 -19.15 19.90
N LEU A 69 1.04 -17.86 19.95
CA LEU A 69 1.82 -16.78 19.36
C LEU A 69 3.23 -16.65 19.94
N ASN A 70 3.44 -17.01 21.23
CA ASN A 70 4.77 -16.98 21.82
C ASN A 70 5.69 -18.03 21.19
N ASN A 71 5.17 -19.23 20.92
CA ASN A 71 5.92 -20.28 20.25
C ASN A 71 6.19 -19.90 18.78
N LEU A 72 5.20 -19.33 18.07
CA LEU A 72 5.39 -18.85 16.70
C LEU A 72 6.48 -17.77 16.63
N LYS A 73 6.53 -16.82 17.56
CA LYS A 73 7.62 -15.81 17.59
C LYS A 73 9.00 -16.45 17.71
N THR A 74 9.14 -17.48 18.55
CA THR A 74 10.41 -18.21 18.67
C THR A 74 10.79 -18.94 17.38
N LEU A 75 9.80 -19.46 16.65
CA LEU A 75 10.03 -20.20 15.40
C LEU A 75 10.33 -19.29 14.19
N LEU A 76 10.10 -17.98 14.28
CA LEU A 76 10.45 -17.03 13.21
C LEU A 76 11.96 -17.02 12.91
N VAL A 77 12.81 -17.23 13.90
CA VAL A 77 14.28 -17.26 13.76
C VAL A 77 14.85 -18.69 13.70
N HIS A 78 14.00 -19.69 13.43
CA HIS A 78 14.42 -21.09 13.36
C HIS A 78 15.38 -21.32 12.17
N GLN A 79 16.38 -22.20 12.35
CA GLN A 79 17.36 -22.50 11.32
C GLN A 79 16.74 -23.14 10.06
N ASP A 80 15.77 -24.03 10.25
CA ASP A 80 15.06 -24.69 9.15
C ASP A 80 14.11 -23.70 8.43
N SER A 81 14.30 -23.60 7.13
CA SER A 81 13.53 -22.65 6.29
C SER A 81 12.05 -23.03 6.16
N THR A 82 11.70 -24.32 6.25
CA THR A 82 10.29 -24.76 6.20
C THR A 82 9.56 -24.33 7.46
N VAL A 83 10.23 -24.39 8.62
CA VAL A 83 9.65 -23.91 9.89
C VAL A 83 9.40 -22.40 9.79
N ARG A 84 10.36 -21.59 9.32
CA ARG A 84 10.16 -20.15 9.14
C ARG A 84 9.05 -19.85 8.14
N GLN A 85 9.05 -20.54 6.97
CA GLN A 85 7.99 -20.38 5.96
C GLN A 85 6.59 -20.66 6.53
N LYS A 86 6.41 -21.80 7.21
CA LYS A 86 5.10 -22.15 7.77
C LYS A 86 4.69 -21.25 8.92
N THR A 87 5.64 -20.80 9.73
CA THR A 87 5.38 -19.82 10.80
C THR A 87 4.90 -18.49 10.24
N THR A 88 5.58 -17.94 9.23
CA THR A 88 5.16 -16.69 8.59
C THR A 88 3.83 -16.82 7.86
N GLU A 89 3.55 -17.98 7.25
CA GLU A 89 2.28 -18.30 6.60
C GLU A 89 1.12 -18.31 7.61
N ILE A 90 1.31 -18.96 8.79
CA ILE A 90 0.31 -18.94 9.87
C ILE A 90 0.01 -17.52 10.32
N LEU A 91 1.05 -16.71 10.57
CA LEU A 91 0.86 -15.31 10.98
C LEU A 91 0.11 -14.51 9.92
N HIS A 92 0.44 -14.72 8.63
CA HIS A 92 -0.29 -14.10 7.54
C HIS A 92 -1.77 -14.51 7.56
N ILE A 93 -2.10 -15.81 7.62
CA ILE A 93 -3.48 -16.27 7.66
C ILE A 93 -4.21 -15.67 8.86
N MET A 94 -3.59 -15.66 10.05
CA MET A 94 -4.17 -15.01 11.23
C MET A 94 -4.52 -13.53 10.98
N THR A 95 -3.69 -12.78 10.26
CA THR A 95 -3.97 -11.35 9.97
C THR A 95 -5.09 -11.12 8.97
N THR A 96 -5.55 -12.12 8.23
CA THR A 96 -6.77 -11.99 7.41
C THR A 96 -8.02 -11.77 8.27
N HIS A 97 -7.98 -12.17 9.54
CA HIS A 97 -9.05 -11.99 10.52
C HIS A 97 -8.78 -10.80 11.46
N ASN A 98 -9.84 -10.04 11.80
CA ASN A 98 -9.72 -8.92 12.74
C ASN A 98 -9.12 -9.33 14.09
N VAL A 99 -9.60 -10.44 14.66
CA VAL A 99 -9.10 -10.97 15.94
C VAL A 99 -7.60 -11.29 15.89
N GLY A 100 -7.12 -11.81 14.77
CA GLY A 100 -5.70 -12.06 14.54
C GLY A 100 -4.89 -10.79 14.47
N ARG A 101 -5.32 -9.78 13.68
CA ARG A 101 -4.62 -8.50 13.60
C ARG A 101 -4.44 -7.85 14.97
N HIS A 102 -5.51 -7.72 15.74
CA HIS A 102 -5.43 -7.15 17.08
C HIS A 102 -4.53 -8.00 18.00
N GLY A 103 -4.66 -9.33 17.95
CA GLY A 103 -3.81 -10.22 18.76
C GLY A 103 -2.33 -10.09 18.43
N LEU A 104 -1.96 -10.01 17.14
CA LEU A 104 -0.57 -9.84 16.73
C LEU A 104 0.01 -8.48 17.16
N ILE A 105 -0.77 -7.40 17.00
CA ILE A 105 -0.35 -6.04 17.42
C ILE A 105 -0.11 -6.02 18.94
N GLN A 106 -1.05 -6.51 19.72
CA GLN A 106 -0.96 -6.51 21.20
C GLN A 106 0.22 -7.34 21.73
N ASN A 107 0.62 -8.39 21.02
CA ASN A 107 1.72 -9.26 21.41
C ASN A 107 3.08 -8.88 20.81
N GLY A 108 3.19 -7.70 20.20
CA GLY A 108 4.48 -7.16 19.74
C GLY A 108 5.16 -8.00 18.64
N VAL A 109 4.39 -8.55 17.70
CA VAL A 109 4.92 -9.41 16.63
C VAL A 109 5.69 -8.59 15.59
N ILE A 110 5.45 -7.29 15.46
CA ILE A 110 6.09 -6.41 14.47
C ILE A 110 7.62 -6.49 14.55
N SER A 111 8.19 -6.33 15.74
CA SER A 111 9.64 -6.36 15.94
C SER A 111 10.25 -7.73 15.64
N ALA A 112 9.56 -8.82 15.99
CA ALA A 112 10.03 -10.17 15.69
C ALA A 112 10.02 -10.47 14.18
N LEU A 113 9.05 -9.93 13.44
CA LEU A 113 8.95 -10.08 11.99
C LEU A 113 9.96 -9.22 11.22
N ALA A 114 10.45 -8.14 11.82
CA ALA A 114 11.41 -7.24 11.16
C ALA A 114 12.69 -7.97 10.71
N GLU A 115 13.16 -8.96 11.47
CA GLU A 115 14.33 -9.77 11.13
C GLU A 115 14.13 -10.61 9.86
N LEU A 116 12.89 -10.94 9.52
CA LEU A 116 12.56 -11.75 8.33
C LEU A 116 12.42 -10.91 7.05
N LEU A 117 12.56 -9.60 7.13
CA LEU A 117 12.61 -8.75 5.94
C LEU A 117 13.84 -9.04 5.05
N ASP A 118 14.88 -9.64 5.62
CA ASP A 118 16.12 -10.08 4.92
C ASP A 118 16.25 -11.61 4.85
N ASP A 119 15.18 -12.37 5.11
CA ASP A 119 15.21 -13.82 5.01
C ASP A 119 15.68 -14.27 3.60
N PRO A 120 16.63 -15.22 3.50
CA PRO A 120 17.09 -15.70 2.19
C PRO A 120 15.98 -16.38 1.37
N VAL A 121 14.91 -16.82 2.02
CA VAL A 121 13.76 -17.48 1.38
C VAL A 121 12.70 -16.45 1.02
N ASP A 122 12.45 -16.26 -0.26
CA ASP A 122 11.52 -15.27 -0.80
C ASP A 122 10.09 -15.37 -0.26
N ILE A 123 9.58 -16.59 -0.06
CA ILE A 123 8.26 -16.80 0.50
C ILE A 123 8.15 -16.35 1.96
N CYS A 124 9.23 -16.46 2.76
CA CYS A 124 9.27 -15.94 4.12
C CYS A 124 9.17 -14.41 4.10
N ARG A 125 9.95 -13.74 3.23
CA ARG A 125 9.87 -12.29 3.05
C ARG A 125 8.47 -11.86 2.60
N LYS A 126 7.90 -12.54 1.58
CA LYS A 126 6.55 -12.25 1.09
C LYS A 126 5.50 -12.35 2.20
N ASN A 127 5.49 -13.46 2.96
CA ASN A 127 4.55 -13.65 4.06
C ASN A 127 4.71 -12.56 5.12
N THR A 128 5.94 -12.17 5.45
CA THR A 128 6.23 -11.07 6.38
C THR A 128 5.63 -9.74 5.89
N HIS A 129 5.82 -9.40 4.62
CA HIS A 129 5.23 -8.20 4.04
C HIS A 129 3.70 -8.26 3.97
N LEU A 130 3.11 -9.45 3.74
CA LEU A 130 1.66 -9.65 3.84
C LEU A 130 1.15 -9.35 5.25
N VAL A 131 1.84 -9.84 6.29
CA VAL A 131 1.49 -9.53 7.68
C VAL A 131 1.52 -8.01 7.93
N PHE A 132 2.58 -7.31 7.51
CA PHE A 132 2.69 -5.87 7.68
C PHE A 132 1.60 -5.11 6.92
N GLU A 133 1.30 -5.50 5.68
CA GLU A 133 0.23 -4.85 4.91
C GLU A 133 -1.13 -5.01 5.60
N TYR A 134 -1.46 -6.21 6.07
CA TYR A 134 -2.73 -6.43 6.77
C TYR A 134 -2.80 -5.72 8.12
N MET A 135 -1.70 -5.71 8.90
CA MET A 135 -1.65 -5.03 10.18
C MET A 135 -1.75 -3.52 10.02
N SER A 136 -1.07 -2.94 9.01
CA SER A 136 -1.08 -1.50 8.75
C SER A 136 -2.45 -0.93 8.35
N LYS A 137 -3.40 -1.78 7.95
CA LYS A 137 -4.80 -1.37 7.71
C LYS A 137 -5.51 -0.89 8.99
N LEU A 138 -5.00 -1.29 10.16
CA LEU A 138 -5.41 -0.74 11.45
C LEU A 138 -4.46 0.38 11.87
N THR A 139 -4.99 1.47 12.40
CA THR A 139 -4.17 2.61 12.83
C THR A 139 -3.10 2.19 13.86
N GLU A 140 -3.46 1.32 14.80
CA GLU A 140 -2.53 0.81 15.82
C GLU A 140 -1.39 0.00 15.20
N GLY A 141 -1.68 -0.75 14.14
CA GLY A 141 -0.67 -1.51 13.40
C GLY A 141 0.26 -0.59 12.60
N ALA A 142 -0.28 0.43 11.92
CA ALA A 142 0.51 1.44 11.21
C ALA A 142 1.43 2.19 12.19
N VAL A 143 0.90 2.65 13.33
CA VAL A 143 1.68 3.28 14.41
C VAL A 143 2.75 2.33 14.94
N GLY A 144 2.44 1.04 15.11
CA GLY A 144 3.41 0.04 15.56
C GLY A 144 4.59 -0.14 14.59
N ILE A 145 4.33 -0.10 13.28
CA ILE A 145 5.36 -0.19 12.23
C ILE A 145 6.24 1.08 12.23
N LEU A 146 5.62 2.28 12.37
CA LEU A 146 6.32 3.55 12.53
C LEU A 146 7.22 3.53 13.77
N HIS A 147 6.68 3.19 14.93
CA HIS A 147 7.47 3.14 16.18
C HIS A 147 8.58 2.09 16.18
N ALA A 148 8.47 1.06 15.35
CA ALA A 148 9.53 0.09 15.14
C ALA A 148 10.65 0.60 14.21
N GLY A 149 10.54 1.82 13.65
CA GLY A 149 11.52 2.44 12.76
C GLY A 149 11.69 1.67 11.44
N LEU A 150 10.63 1.01 10.94
CA LEU A 150 10.73 0.15 9.76
C LEU A 150 10.57 0.91 8.44
N ILE A 151 10.09 2.14 8.46
CA ILE A 151 9.81 2.90 7.24
C ILE A 151 11.05 3.10 6.36
N PRO A 152 12.23 3.52 6.88
CA PRO A 152 13.43 3.66 6.06
C PRO A 152 13.87 2.34 5.41
N LEU A 153 13.74 1.23 6.14
CA LEU A 153 14.06 -0.11 5.63
C LEU A 153 13.10 -0.51 4.50
N LEU A 154 11.79 -0.28 4.67
CA LEU A 154 10.79 -0.57 3.64
C LEU A 154 11.03 0.26 2.37
N VAL A 155 11.36 1.55 2.49
CA VAL A 155 11.73 2.41 1.34
C VAL A 155 12.98 1.87 0.64
N SER A 156 14.00 1.45 1.40
CA SER A 156 15.21 0.85 0.82
C SER A 156 14.92 -0.45 0.06
N LYS A 157 14.11 -1.33 0.65
CA LYS A 157 13.72 -2.61 0.02
C LYS A 157 12.87 -2.44 -1.23
N LEU A 158 12.08 -1.40 -1.30
CA LEU A 158 11.28 -1.08 -2.49
C LEU A 158 12.14 -0.94 -3.76
N LYS A 159 13.43 -0.62 -3.64
CA LYS A 159 14.34 -0.49 -4.79
C LYS A 159 14.62 -1.83 -5.49
N ASN A 160 14.82 -2.90 -4.73
CA ASN A 160 15.44 -4.14 -5.21
C ASN A 160 14.64 -5.43 -4.92
N GLU A 161 13.52 -5.37 -4.23
CA GLU A 161 12.72 -6.55 -3.94
C GLU A 161 12.00 -7.11 -5.17
N LEU A 162 11.46 -8.32 -5.04
CA LEU A 162 10.61 -8.94 -6.05
C LEU A 162 9.34 -8.11 -6.25
N GLU A 163 8.84 -8.06 -7.47
CA GLU A 163 7.69 -7.25 -7.87
C GLU A 163 6.47 -7.45 -6.95
N GLU A 164 6.15 -8.71 -6.64
CA GLU A 164 5.05 -9.06 -5.73
C GLU A 164 5.27 -8.49 -4.31
N ILE A 165 6.52 -8.45 -3.84
CA ILE A 165 6.85 -7.88 -2.53
C ILE A 165 6.84 -6.35 -2.58
N GLN A 166 7.31 -5.73 -3.68
CA GLN A 166 7.23 -4.28 -3.86
C GLN A 166 5.79 -3.78 -3.76
N GLU A 167 4.83 -4.52 -4.32
CA GLU A 167 3.41 -4.19 -4.21
C GLU A 167 2.91 -4.19 -2.77
N LEU A 168 3.36 -5.15 -1.95
CA LEU A 168 3.02 -5.25 -0.53
C LEU A 168 3.66 -4.13 0.29
N ILE A 169 4.92 -3.80 -0.02
CA ILE A 169 5.62 -2.67 0.60
C ILE A 169 4.87 -1.37 0.34
N LEU A 170 4.47 -1.12 -0.91
CA LEU A 170 3.70 0.08 -1.27
C LEU A 170 2.35 0.13 -0.53
N GLY A 171 1.67 -1.00 -0.36
CA GLY A 171 0.45 -1.10 0.45
C GLY A 171 0.69 -0.73 1.92
N THR A 172 1.77 -1.24 2.51
CA THR A 172 2.17 -0.93 3.89
C THR A 172 2.52 0.55 4.04
N LEU A 173 3.36 1.09 3.14
CA LEU A 173 3.74 2.51 3.13
C LEU A 173 2.51 3.41 3.01
N SER A 174 1.60 3.13 2.09
CA SER A 174 0.36 3.91 1.94
C SER A 174 -0.40 4.06 3.27
N ASN A 175 -0.56 2.96 4.01
CA ASN A 175 -1.28 2.99 5.27
C ASN A 175 -0.50 3.73 6.38
N CYS A 176 0.82 3.55 6.47
CA CYS A 176 1.67 4.19 7.46
C CYS A 176 1.82 5.70 7.20
N LEU A 177 2.03 6.10 5.94
CA LEU A 177 2.26 7.50 5.58
C LEU A 177 1.01 8.38 5.68
N ARG A 178 -0.16 7.76 5.73
CA ARG A 178 -1.39 8.48 6.13
C ARG A 178 -1.35 8.97 7.57
N VAL A 179 -0.61 8.28 8.44
CA VAL A 179 -0.42 8.67 9.85
C VAL A 179 0.72 9.67 9.97
N GLU A 180 1.89 9.35 9.43
CA GLU A 180 3.07 10.19 9.46
C GLU A 180 4.03 9.88 8.31
N ALA A 181 4.65 10.92 7.70
CA ALA A 181 5.51 10.79 6.52
C ALA A 181 6.97 11.15 6.76
N SER A 182 7.36 11.72 7.92
CA SER A 182 8.69 12.29 8.15
C SER A 182 9.83 11.29 7.93
N GLU A 183 9.71 10.06 8.44
CA GLU A 183 10.74 9.04 8.26
C GLU A 183 10.90 8.61 6.80
N ALA A 184 9.79 8.56 6.03
CA ALA A 184 9.83 8.22 4.62
C ALA A 184 10.52 9.32 3.81
N LEU A 185 10.21 10.59 4.08
CA LEU A 185 10.86 11.74 3.46
C LEU A 185 12.36 11.75 3.79
N ALA A 186 12.74 11.55 5.05
CA ALA A 186 14.14 11.43 5.45
C ALA A 186 14.87 10.25 4.78
N ALA A 187 14.15 9.23 4.32
CA ALA A 187 14.67 8.07 3.58
C ALA A 187 14.61 8.23 2.05
N ASP A 188 14.37 9.44 1.55
CA ASP A 188 14.31 9.74 0.11
C ASP A 188 13.19 8.98 -0.63
N ALA A 189 12.04 8.79 0.04
CA ALA A 189 10.93 8.02 -0.51
C ALA A 189 10.37 8.62 -1.81
N VAL A 190 10.36 9.95 -1.96
CA VAL A 190 9.82 10.64 -3.14
C VAL A 190 10.59 10.25 -4.39
N THR A 191 11.92 10.25 -4.35
CA THR A 191 12.78 9.82 -5.47
C THR A 191 12.53 8.35 -5.82
N VAL A 192 12.49 7.46 -4.80
CA VAL A 192 12.22 6.03 -5.02
C VAL A 192 10.84 5.79 -5.66
N LEU A 193 9.83 6.48 -5.17
CA LEU A 193 8.47 6.37 -5.71
C LEU A 193 8.37 6.90 -7.13
N LYS A 194 9.07 8.01 -7.45
CA LYS A 194 9.17 8.57 -8.80
C LYS A 194 9.69 7.52 -9.80
N GLU A 195 10.73 6.77 -9.43
CA GLU A 195 11.23 5.67 -10.26
C GLU A 195 10.16 4.59 -10.49
N LYS A 196 9.37 4.28 -9.45
CA LYS A 196 8.29 3.27 -9.55
C LYS A 196 7.11 3.72 -10.41
N LEU A 197 6.90 5.00 -10.62
CA LEU A 197 5.88 5.52 -11.53
C LEU A 197 6.11 5.12 -13.00
N THR A 198 7.35 4.80 -13.38
CA THR A 198 7.72 4.47 -14.77
C THR A 198 7.96 2.98 -15.01
N CYS A 199 7.71 2.13 -14.01
CA CYS A 199 7.90 0.69 -14.15
C CYS A 199 6.82 0.04 -15.05
N SER A 200 7.08 -1.18 -15.53
CA SER A 200 6.17 -1.92 -16.41
C SER A 200 4.90 -2.40 -15.71
N SER A 201 4.98 -2.70 -14.40
CA SER A 201 3.84 -3.18 -13.61
C SER A 201 2.82 -2.07 -13.35
N VAL A 202 1.60 -2.27 -13.82
CA VAL A 202 0.45 -1.38 -13.57
C VAL A 202 0.19 -1.25 -12.07
N ALA A 203 0.22 -2.36 -11.34
CA ALA A 203 -0.04 -2.38 -9.91
C ALA A 203 0.98 -1.52 -9.13
N ILE A 204 2.27 -1.61 -9.49
CA ILE A 204 3.31 -0.79 -8.87
C ILE A 204 3.14 0.68 -9.24
N ARG A 205 2.89 1.04 -10.50
CA ARG A 205 2.65 2.43 -10.90
C ARG A 205 1.47 3.05 -10.14
N SER A 206 0.34 2.34 -10.11
CA SER A 206 -0.87 2.80 -9.40
C SER A 206 -0.63 2.99 -7.91
N LYS A 207 -0.04 1.98 -7.23
CA LYS A 207 0.25 2.06 -5.80
C LYS A 207 1.30 3.13 -5.47
N ALA A 208 2.34 3.29 -6.31
CA ALA A 208 3.34 4.35 -6.12
C ALA A 208 2.72 5.75 -6.23
N ALA A 209 1.86 5.97 -7.23
CA ALA A 209 1.12 7.22 -7.37
C ALA A 209 0.19 7.47 -6.17
N TRP A 210 -0.43 6.41 -5.64
CA TRP A 210 -1.25 6.50 -4.44
C TRP A 210 -0.42 6.86 -3.19
N VAL A 211 0.75 6.26 -3.00
CA VAL A 211 1.66 6.61 -1.89
C VAL A 211 2.12 8.06 -2.00
N LEU A 212 2.42 8.55 -3.21
CA LEU A 212 2.75 9.96 -3.45
C LEU A 212 1.56 10.89 -3.13
N LEU A 213 0.32 10.46 -3.39
CA LEU A 213 -0.86 11.19 -2.96
C LEU A 213 -0.89 11.33 -1.43
N GLU A 214 -0.69 10.25 -0.69
CA GLU A 214 -0.65 10.29 0.78
C GLU A 214 0.49 11.20 1.29
N ILE A 215 1.69 11.11 0.73
CA ILE A 215 2.80 12.02 1.02
C ILE A 215 2.40 13.48 0.75
N SER A 216 1.69 13.75 -0.34
CA SER A 216 1.27 15.10 -0.72
C SER A 216 0.23 15.72 0.22
N THR A 217 -0.34 14.95 1.14
CA THR A 217 -1.22 15.49 2.19
C THR A 217 -0.41 16.22 3.28
N HIS A 218 0.86 15.84 3.46
CA HIS A 218 1.79 16.46 4.43
C HIS A 218 2.51 17.67 3.81
N PRO A 219 2.74 18.76 4.59
CA PRO A 219 3.34 19.99 4.05
C PRO A 219 4.72 19.81 3.42
N GLU A 220 5.61 19.06 4.09
CA GLU A 220 6.98 18.79 3.63
C GLU A 220 6.95 17.93 2.37
N GLY A 221 6.24 16.81 2.40
CA GLY A 221 6.11 15.90 1.26
C GLY A 221 5.50 16.56 0.02
N LYS A 222 4.56 17.48 0.23
CA LYS A 222 3.98 18.28 -0.85
C LYS A 222 5.04 19.12 -1.56
N ASN A 223 6.01 19.69 -0.85
CA ASN A 223 7.08 20.47 -1.45
C ASN A 223 7.96 19.58 -2.34
N GLU A 224 8.42 18.44 -1.84
CA GLU A 224 9.25 17.50 -2.60
C GLU A 224 8.52 16.98 -3.87
N VAL A 225 7.25 16.61 -3.76
CA VAL A 225 6.44 16.20 -4.92
C VAL A 225 6.31 17.31 -5.94
N CYS A 226 6.13 18.58 -5.51
CA CYS A 226 6.08 19.72 -6.41
C CYS A 226 7.38 19.94 -7.19
N GLU A 227 8.52 19.67 -6.59
CA GLU A 227 9.83 19.90 -7.20
C GLU A 227 10.21 18.78 -8.16
N GLU A 228 9.92 17.53 -7.83
CA GLU A 228 10.52 16.40 -8.52
C GLU A 228 9.58 15.57 -9.38
N VAL A 229 8.29 15.47 -9.03
CA VAL A 229 7.42 14.40 -9.53
C VAL A 229 6.37 14.88 -10.54
N ILE A 230 5.97 16.13 -10.50
CA ILE A 230 4.85 16.65 -11.31
C ILE A 230 4.93 16.29 -12.80
N PRO A 231 6.06 16.43 -13.51
CA PRO A 231 6.10 16.07 -14.92
C PRO A 231 5.77 14.60 -15.19
N VAL A 232 6.21 13.69 -14.30
CA VAL A 232 5.91 12.26 -14.40
C VAL A 232 4.44 12.00 -14.07
N LEU A 233 3.87 12.66 -13.05
CA LEU A 233 2.44 12.55 -12.75
C LEU A 233 1.57 13.00 -13.92
N VAL A 234 1.96 14.06 -14.60
CA VAL A 234 1.25 14.56 -15.80
C VAL A 234 1.28 13.52 -16.92
N SER A 235 2.40 12.85 -17.17
CA SER A 235 2.45 11.79 -18.18
C SER A 235 1.54 10.60 -17.83
N LEU A 236 1.36 10.29 -16.53
CA LEU A 236 0.46 9.22 -16.08
C LEU A 236 -1.03 9.57 -16.17
N LEU A 237 -1.40 10.81 -16.43
CA LEU A 237 -2.81 11.17 -16.71
C LEU A 237 -3.31 10.51 -18.01
N GLU A 238 -2.41 10.08 -18.87
CA GLU A 238 -2.69 9.38 -20.12
C GLU A 238 -2.28 7.89 -20.07
N ASP A 239 -2.03 7.34 -18.88
CA ASP A 239 -1.77 5.90 -18.72
C ASP A 239 -2.96 5.09 -19.24
N ALA A 240 -2.68 3.89 -19.76
CA ALA A 240 -3.72 3.00 -20.26
C ALA A 240 -4.65 2.47 -19.16
N ASP A 241 -4.20 2.50 -17.90
CA ASP A 241 -4.95 1.99 -16.76
C ASP A 241 -5.67 3.12 -15.98
N PRO A 242 -7.00 3.06 -15.80
CA PRO A 242 -7.77 4.09 -15.11
C PRO A 242 -7.42 4.28 -13.63
N GLU A 243 -6.91 3.25 -12.95
CA GLU A 243 -6.48 3.36 -11.55
C GLU A 243 -5.18 4.17 -11.45
N VAL A 244 -4.26 3.96 -12.40
CA VAL A 244 -3.03 4.78 -12.50
C VAL A 244 -3.41 6.24 -12.75
N GLN A 245 -4.29 6.51 -13.71
CA GLN A 245 -4.79 7.85 -14.00
C GLN A 245 -5.41 8.51 -12.75
N ALA A 246 -6.27 7.78 -12.04
CA ALA A 246 -6.95 8.29 -10.85
C ALA A 246 -5.96 8.62 -9.72
N SER A 247 -5.01 7.74 -9.45
CA SER A 247 -3.99 7.93 -8.42
C SER A 247 -3.07 9.10 -8.74
N ALA A 248 -2.59 9.19 -9.99
CA ALA A 248 -1.74 10.28 -10.47
C ALA A 248 -2.47 11.63 -10.43
N THR A 249 -3.75 11.66 -10.85
CA THR A 249 -4.59 12.87 -10.80
C THR A 249 -4.80 13.32 -9.35
N GLY A 250 -4.99 12.38 -8.43
CA GLY A 250 -5.13 12.67 -7.00
C GLY A 250 -3.87 13.31 -6.42
N ALA A 251 -2.70 12.74 -6.69
CA ALA A 251 -1.40 13.30 -6.26
C ALA A 251 -1.17 14.70 -6.85
N LEU A 252 -1.44 14.87 -8.14
CA LEU A 252 -1.32 16.16 -8.82
C LEU A 252 -2.28 17.22 -8.24
N MET A 253 -3.50 16.84 -7.89
CA MET A 253 -4.47 17.73 -7.24
C MET A 253 -3.91 18.30 -5.92
N PHE A 254 -3.31 17.48 -5.08
CA PHE A 254 -2.70 17.96 -3.84
C PHE A 254 -1.43 18.79 -4.08
N ALA A 255 -0.60 18.39 -5.03
CA ALA A 255 0.61 19.17 -5.41
C ALA A 255 0.27 20.56 -5.95
N THR A 256 -0.80 20.71 -6.74
CA THR A 256 -1.23 22.01 -7.31
C THR A 256 -1.84 22.97 -6.28
N ILE A 257 -2.06 22.58 -5.04
CA ILE A 257 -2.39 23.51 -3.94
C ILE A 257 -1.26 24.52 -3.74
N LYS A 258 0.00 24.12 -3.94
CA LYS A 258 1.17 25.02 -3.85
C LYS A 258 1.39 25.79 -5.16
N PRO A 259 1.80 27.08 -5.08
CA PRO A 259 2.13 27.85 -6.29
C PRO A 259 3.18 27.17 -7.19
N GLN A 260 4.24 26.60 -6.60
CA GLN A 260 5.28 25.88 -7.35
C GLN A 260 4.68 24.71 -8.13
N GLY A 261 3.79 23.93 -7.50
CA GLY A 261 3.10 22.83 -8.15
C GLY A 261 2.23 23.27 -9.33
N ARG A 262 1.55 24.42 -9.21
CA ARG A 262 0.78 25.01 -10.32
C ARG A 262 1.68 25.42 -11.50
N PHE A 263 2.81 26.06 -11.22
CA PHE A 263 3.77 26.44 -12.27
C PHE A 263 4.36 25.20 -12.94
N SER A 264 4.78 24.20 -12.18
CA SER A 264 5.32 22.95 -12.71
C SER A 264 4.28 22.21 -13.57
N ALA A 265 3.04 22.11 -13.10
CA ALA A 265 1.96 21.43 -13.82
C ALA A 265 1.59 22.17 -15.14
N LEU A 266 1.55 23.52 -15.13
CA LEU A 266 1.37 24.29 -16.37
C LEU A 266 2.56 24.16 -17.32
N GLY A 267 3.78 24.09 -16.81
CA GLY A 267 4.99 23.84 -17.59
C GLY A 267 5.01 22.46 -18.24
N ALA A 268 4.44 21.47 -17.56
CA ALA A 268 4.27 20.10 -18.05
C ALA A 268 3.00 19.89 -18.89
N GLU A 269 2.28 20.96 -19.25
CA GLU A 269 1.07 20.91 -20.09
C GLU A 269 -0.06 20.04 -19.50
N ALA A 270 -0.29 20.10 -18.18
CA ALA A 270 -1.29 19.30 -17.50
C ALA A 270 -2.76 19.59 -17.89
N ILE A 271 -3.07 20.77 -18.46
CA ILE A 271 -4.46 21.17 -18.74
C ILE A 271 -5.16 20.23 -19.73
N PRO A 272 -4.59 19.88 -20.91
CA PRO A 272 -5.30 19.03 -21.87
C PRO A 272 -5.66 17.66 -21.33
N PRO A 273 -4.77 16.86 -20.73
CA PRO A 273 -5.14 15.56 -20.18
C PRO A 273 -6.10 15.67 -18.99
N LEU A 274 -5.99 16.69 -18.13
CA LEU A 274 -6.94 16.91 -17.05
C LEU A 274 -8.34 17.25 -17.56
N LEU A 275 -8.49 18.02 -18.64
CA LEU A 275 -9.78 18.31 -19.28
C LEU A 275 -10.44 17.03 -19.81
N LYS A 276 -9.65 16.14 -20.43
CA LYS A 276 -10.12 14.83 -20.88
C LYS A 276 -10.70 14.02 -19.74
N LEU A 277 -9.94 13.89 -18.62
CA LEU A 277 -10.39 13.17 -17.43
C LEU A 277 -11.60 13.84 -16.74
N ALA A 278 -11.69 15.16 -16.76
CA ALA A 278 -12.85 15.89 -16.24
C ALA A 278 -14.12 15.68 -17.07
N ALA A 279 -13.99 15.47 -18.37
CA ALA A 279 -15.11 15.20 -19.27
C ALA A 279 -15.64 13.77 -19.20
N GLU A 280 -14.82 12.81 -18.73
CA GLU A 280 -15.19 11.39 -18.67
C GLU A 280 -16.28 11.13 -17.61
N GLU A 281 -17.50 10.75 -18.06
CA GLU A 281 -18.61 10.48 -17.16
C GLU A 281 -18.37 9.24 -16.31
N GLY A 282 -18.55 9.38 -14.97
CA GLY A 282 -18.30 8.29 -14.02
C GLY A 282 -16.84 7.95 -13.81
N GLY A 283 -15.90 8.66 -14.43
CA GLY A 283 -14.46 8.43 -14.29
C GLY A 283 -13.96 8.66 -12.86
N LYS A 284 -13.12 7.77 -12.35
CA LYS A 284 -12.54 7.85 -10.99
C LYS A 284 -11.69 9.11 -10.79
N ALA A 285 -11.02 9.57 -11.84
CA ALA A 285 -10.18 10.76 -11.82
C ALA A 285 -10.97 12.08 -11.90
N ARG A 286 -12.25 12.06 -12.33
CA ARG A 286 -13.05 13.23 -12.69
C ARG A 286 -13.03 14.34 -11.63
N LEU A 287 -13.34 14.00 -10.39
CA LEU A 287 -13.40 14.97 -9.29
C LEU A 287 -12.04 15.62 -9.03
N SER A 288 -10.99 14.82 -8.98
CA SER A 288 -9.62 15.30 -8.74
C SER A 288 -9.12 16.15 -9.91
N ALA A 289 -9.47 15.80 -11.15
CA ALA A 289 -9.14 16.58 -12.35
C ALA A 289 -9.78 17.97 -12.31
N ILE A 290 -11.08 18.07 -12.00
CA ILE A 290 -11.77 19.36 -11.87
C ILE A 290 -11.12 20.22 -10.77
N LYS A 291 -10.77 19.63 -9.62
CA LYS A 291 -10.11 20.36 -8.53
C LYS A 291 -8.70 20.83 -8.94
N ALA A 292 -7.91 19.99 -9.60
CA ALA A 292 -6.59 20.37 -10.11
C ALA A 292 -6.69 21.51 -11.13
N LEU A 293 -7.62 21.43 -12.09
CA LEU A 293 -7.90 22.50 -13.06
C LEU A 293 -8.33 23.80 -12.36
N THR A 294 -9.11 23.71 -11.29
CA THR A 294 -9.49 24.88 -10.48
C THR A 294 -8.25 25.57 -9.87
N MET A 295 -7.31 24.77 -9.34
CA MET A 295 -6.06 25.34 -8.82
C MET A 295 -5.21 25.97 -9.92
N LEU A 296 -5.14 25.35 -11.10
CA LEU A 296 -4.41 25.91 -12.25
C LEU A 296 -5.04 27.22 -12.78
N ALA A 297 -6.36 27.39 -12.63
CA ALA A 297 -7.06 28.63 -13.01
C ALA A 297 -6.73 29.82 -12.10
N GLU A 298 -6.10 29.61 -10.95
CA GLU A 298 -5.60 30.72 -10.13
C GLU A 298 -4.43 31.46 -10.77
N LEU A 299 -3.70 30.81 -11.68
CA LEU A 299 -2.67 31.45 -12.47
C LEU A 299 -3.26 32.08 -13.74
N PRO A 300 -2.82 33.30 -14.13
CA PRO A 300 -3.38 34.00 -15.30
C PRO A 300 -3.36 33.18 -16.59
N LYS A 301 -2.23 32.50 -16.89
CA LYS A 301 -2.09 31.63 -18.08
C LYS A 301 -3.08 30.47 -18.05
N GLY A 302 -3.20 29.78 -16.90
CA GLY A 302 -4.15 28.67 -16.72
C GLY A 302 -5.60 29.14 -16.88
N ARG A 303 -5.95 30.27 -16.26
CA ARG A 303 -7.28 30.88 -16.38
C ARG A 303 -7.64 31.21 -17.80
N GLN A 304 -6.73 31.87 -18.53
CA GLN A 304 -6.95 32.24 -19.92
C GLN A 304 -7.21 31.01 -20.80
N THR A 305 -6.46 29.92 -20.59
CA THR A 305 -6.67 28.66 -21.31
C THR A 305 -8.03 28.09 -20.98
N LEU A 306 -8.39 27.99 -19.69
CA LEU A 306 -9.60 27.35 -19.21
C LEU A 306 -10.89 28.11 -19.52
N LEU A 307 -10.82 29.42 -19.77
CA LEU A 307 -11.96 30.21 -20.28
C LEU A 307 -12.50 29.68 -21.61
N ASN A 308 -11.69 29.06 -22.44
CA ASN A 308 -12.09 28.45 -23.71
C ASN A 308 -12.73 27.06 -23.53
N HIS A 309 -12.73 26.53 -22.32
CA HIS A 309 -13.22 25.16 -21.98
C HIS A 309 -14.32 25.16 -20.91
N LEU A 310 -15.06 26.27 -20.76
CA LEU A 310 -16.13 26.39 -19.76
C LEU A 310 -17.23 25.34 -19.95
N ASP A 311 -17.49 24.92 -21.18
CA ASP A 311 -18.51 23.91 -21.50
C ASP A 311 -18.28 22.58 -20.77
N THR A 312 -17.01 22.17 -20.61
CA THR A 312 -16.65 20.95 -19.84
C THR A 312 -17.16 21.03 -18.39
N PHE A 313 -16.96 22.17 -17.74
CA PHE A 313 -17.41 22.37 -16.37
C PHE A 313 -18.92 22.55 -16.26
N GLN A 314 -19.56 23.17 -17.26
CA GLN A 314 -21.01 23.31 -17.32
C GLN A 314 -21.71 21.94 -17.44
N GLN A 315 -21.15 21.02 -18.22
CA GLN A 315 -21.63 19.63 -18.29
C GLN A 315 -21.57 18.96 -16.92
N CYS A 316 -20.48 19.17 -16.17
CA CYS A 316 -20.30 18.61 -14.82
C CYS A 316 -21.31 19.14 -13.77
N LEU A 317 -22.03 20.25 -14.04
CA LEU A 317 -23.10 20.73 -13.15
C LEU A 317 -24.30 19.77 -13.09
N LYS A 318 -24.44 18.87 -14.05
CA LYS A 318 -25.52 17.87 -14.13
C LYS A 318 -25.03 16.49 -13.65
N ASP A 319 -23.82 16.38 -13.13
CA ASP A 319 -23.26 15.12 -12.65
C ASP A 319 -24.08 14.55 -11.47
N PRO A 320 -24.37 13.25 -11.45
CA PRO A 320 -25.09 12.62 -10.34
C PRO A 320 -24.33 12.72 -9.02
N SER A 321 -22.99 12.86 -9.05
CA SER A 321 -22.17 13.10 -7.86
C SER A 321 -22.24 14.55 -7.41
N LYS A 322 -22.80 14.78 -6.23
CA LYS A 322 -22.84 16.11 -5.61
C LYS A 322 -21.46 16.72 -5.34
N ALA A 323 -20.43 15.89 -5.21
CA ALA A 323 -19.05 16.36 -5.06
C ALA A 323 -18.52 16.95 -6.38
N VAL A 324 -18.78 16.29 -7.50
CA VAL A 324 -18.42 16.76 -8.86
C VAL A 324 -19.19 18.05 -9.19
N GLU A 325 -20.51 18.09 -8.96
CA GLU A 325 -21.33 19.29 -9.17
C GLU A 325 -20.78 20.51 -8.41
N ARG A 326 -20.46 20.33 -7.11
CA ARG A 326 -19.89 21.42 -6.29
C ARG A 326 -18.52 21.86 -6.78
N ALA A 327 -17.65 20.90 -7.13
CA ALA A 327 -16.32 21.21 -7.68
C ALA A 327 -16.42 21.98 -9.00
N ALA A 328 -17.36 21.61 -9.89
CA ALA A 328 -17.59 22.31 -11.14
C ALA A 328 -18.10 23.75 -10.93
N LYS A 329 -19.03 23.97 -9.98
CA LYS A 329 -19.47 25.32 -9.60
C LYS A 329 -18.30 26.20 -9.14
N THR A 330 -17.45 25.66 -8.29
CA THR A 330 -16.24 26.36 -7.80
C THR A 330 -15.28 26.66 -8.96
N ALA A 331 -15.03 25.67 -9.84
CA ALA A 331 -14.18 25.84 -11.00
C ALA A 331 -14.66 26.98 -11.90
N ILE A 332 -15.95 27.01 -12.26
CA ILE A 332 -16.53 28.07 -13.08
C ILE A 332 -16.35 29.45 -12.43
N SER A 333 -16.61 29.56 -11.12
CA SER A 333 -16.45 30.81 -10.38
C SER A 333 -15.00 31.32 -10.42
N VAL A 334 -14.01 30.43 -10.22
CA VAL A 334 -12.58 30.77 -10.24
C VAL A 334 -12.11 31.13 -11.65
N ILE A 335 -12.54 30.37 -12.67
CA ILE A 335 -12.18 30.62 -14.08
C ILE A 335 -12.72 31.96 -14.57
N GLN A 336 -13.96 32.29 -14.22
CA GLN A 336 -14.63 33.54 -14.64
C GLN A 336 -14.28 34.75 -13.77
N TRP A 337 -13.51 34.54 -12.69
CA TRP A 337 -13.15 35.64 -11.79
C TRP A 337 -12.38 36.73 -12.54
N LYS A 338 -12.80 37.97 -12.39
CA LYS A 338 -12.13 39.17 -12.92
C LYS A 338 -11.67 40.02 -11.75
N PRO A 339 -10.43 40.49 -11.75
CA PRO A 339 -10.00 41.53 -10.81
C PRO A 339 -10.83 42.79 -11.07
N TYR A 340 -11.20 43.49 -9.99
CA TYR A 340 -11.89 44.77 -10.05
C TYR A 340 -10.97 45.86 -10.64
#